data_73c8bfa2e5462e6674f9f4ff6e12c138
#
_entry.id   73c8bfa2e5462e6674f9f4ff6e12c138
#
_cell.length_a   1.000
_cell.length_b   1.000
_cell.length_c   1.000
_cell.angle_alpha   90.00
_cell.angle_beta   90.00
_cell.angle_gamma   90.00
#
_symmetry.space_group_name_H-M   'P 1'
#
loop_
_entity.id
_entity.type
_entity.pdbx_description
1 polymer ?
#
loop_
_entity_poly.entity_id
_entity_poly.type
_entity_poly.pdbx_seq_one_letter_code
_entity_poly.pdbx_strand_id
1 'polypeptide(L)'
;MTIPRHVPKVDLAPWERPAPSDRAARSEAIEARIHRAAARIGDENLRRLFENTLPNTLDTTLILGGSDERPDTFVLTGDIHAMWLRDSTAQIWPYLSSVTADPHLDCIIRGVIHRQSEQVLLDPYANAFLASETDDTEWTSDETDMRPGVHERKWEPDSHAAFCRLASGYWQATHSARPFDAGWCAALDLVLTTLRTEQRRDGTTPYRFNRPQGDPTDFVPNGGRGAPTRPNGMVHGAFRPSDDACLLPLNVPVNLALAAALEQVAPVASAVNATDCATRALALAAEIRAGVARDGGADVWAYEVDGLGGSVRMDDANAPSLLALPYLGACRADDPRYLATRRWVLSADNPWRFSGAAATGIGSPHTGPRRIWPIALAMQGLTASTASERLACVRMLGATHAGSYLAHESFDADDPKVFTRPWFAWANSLVGELLERAALEGLLE
;
A
#
# COMPACT_ATOMS: atom_id res chain seq x y z
N MET A 1 18.62 -1.48 -23.77
CA MET A 1 19.57 -2.30 -23.00
C MET A 1 19.11 -2.22 -21.56
N THR A 2 18.43 -3.24 -21.07
CA THR A 2 18.11 -3.36 -19.64
C THR A 2 19.44 -3.53 -18.91
N ILE A 3 19.85 -2.52 -18.17
CA ILE A 3 20.92 -2.68 -17.17
C ILE A 3 20.31 -3.58 -16.10
N PRO A 4 20.78 -4.84 -15.94
CA PRO A 4 20.34 -5.62 -14.80
C PRO A 4 20.80 -4.83 -13.57
N ARG A 5 19.87 -4.41 -12.72
CA ARG A 5 20.23 -3.91 -11.39
C ARG A 5 20.98 -5.06 -10.69
N HIS A 6 22.30 -5.05 -10.81
CA HIS A 6 23.14 -6.00 -10.09
C HIS A 6 23.10 -5.59 -8.62
N VAL A 7 22.15 -6.17 -7.89
CA VAL A 7 22.08 -5.96 -6.45
C VAL A 7 23.18 -6.81 -5.83
N PRO A 8 24.20 -6.19 -5.22
CA PRO A 8 25.27 -6.93 -4.60
C PRO A 8 24.74 -7.73 -3.41
N LYS A 9 25.31 -8.90 -3.17
CA LYS A 9 25.09 -9.67 -1.96
C LYS A 9 25.64 -8.87 -0.76
N VAL A 10 24.79 -8.60 0.23
CA VAL A 10 25.15 -7.81 1.41
C VAL A 10 24.92 -8.65 2.66
N ASP A 11 25.91 -8.69 3.54
CA ASP A 11 25.75 -9.18 4.89
C ASP A 11 25.39 -7.99 5.80
N LEU A 12 24.13 -7.94 6.23
CA LEU A 12 23.62 -6.90 7.12
C LEU A 12 23.93 -7.24 8.58
N ALA A 13 24.25 -6.23 9.37
CA ALA A 13 24.21 -6.37 10.83
C ALA A 13 22.76 -6.63 11.28
N PRO A 14 22.54 -7.47 12.29
CA PRO A 14 21.21 -7.65 12.87
C PRO A 14 20.65 -6.32 13.37
N TRP A 15 19.42 -6.00 12.97
CA TRP A 15 18.74 -4.83 13.49
C TRP A 15 18.38 -5.03 14.95
N GLU A 16 18.52 -3.96 15.71
CA GLU A 16 18.04 -3.86 17.09
C GLU A 16 17.16 -2.63 17.22
N ARG A 17 16.03 -2.77 17.90
CA ARG A 17 15.14 -1.64 18.17
C ARG A 17 15.91 -0.52 18.88
N PRO A 18 15.72 0.74 18.52
CA PRO A 18 16.32 1.87 19.22
C PRO A 18 15.97 1.84 20.71
N ALA A 19 16.88 2.38 21.54
CA ALA A 19 16.56 2.57 22.95
C ALA A 19 15.26 3.39 23.10
N PRO A 20 14.44 3.19 24.14
CA PRO A 20 13.14 3.85 24.26
C PRO A 20 13.20 5.38 24.16
N SER A 21 14.31 6.00 24.56
CA SER A 21 14.57 7.45 24.41
C SER A 21 14.84 7.91 22.99
N ASP A 22 15.24 6.99 22.12
CA ASP A 22 15.73 7.30 20.76
C ASP A 22 14.66 6.95 19.69
N ARG A 23 13.52 6.42 20.11
CA ARG A 23 12.40 6.11 19.22
C ARG A 23 11.66 7.38 18.80
N ALA A 24 11.21 7.41 17.55
CA ALA A 24 10.43 8.54 17.02
C ALA A 24 9.10 8.71 17.78
N ALA A 25 8.47 7.61 18.17
CA ALA A 25 7.29 7.60 19.04
C ALA A 25 7.24 6.33 19.90
N ARG A 26 6.47 6.39 20.99
CA ARG A 26 6.20 5.24 21.85
C ARG A 26 4.73 5.15 22.18
N SER A 27 4.16 3.97 22.09
CA SER A 27 2.79 3.66 22.50
C SER A 27 2.79 2.52 23.50
N GLU A 28 2.31 2.76 24.71
CA GLU A 28 2.20 1.73 25.74
C GLU A 28 1.23 0.61 25.32
N ALA A 29 0.18 0.96 24.57
CA ALA A 29 -0.76 -0.03 24.04
C ALA A 29 -0.08 -0.97 23.03
N ILE A 30 0.80 -0.45 22.18
CA ILE A 30 1.56 -1.26 21.21
C ILE A 30 2.64 -2.09 21.92
N GLU A 31 3.37 -1.52 22.90
CA GLU A 31 4.32 -2.30 23.69
C GLU A 31 3.64 -3.49 24.40
N ALA A 32 2.45 -3.27 24.97
CA ALA A 32 1.67 -4.34 25.59
C ALA A 32 1.23 -5.42 24.58
N ARG A 33 0.90 -5.03 23.33
CA ARG A 33 0.61 -5.99 22.25
C ARG A 33 1.83 -6.82 21.90
N ILE A 34 2.99 -6.17 21.74
CA ILE A 34 4.27 -6.83 21.44
C ILE A 34 4.57 -7.87 22.51
N HIS A 35 4.54 -7.48 23.78
CA HIS A 35 4.80 -8.39 24.91
C HIS A 35 3.86 -9.60 24.89
N ARG A 36 2.58 -9.39 24.67
CA ARG A 36 1.57 -10.47 24.68
C ARG A 36 1.75 -11.45 23.51
N ALA A 37 2.06 -10.95 22.32
CA ALA A 37 2.25 -11.80 21.14
C ALA A 37 3.62 -12.49 21.17
N ALA A 38 4.70 -11.79 21.54
CA ALA A 38 6.05 -12.34 21.66
C ALA A 38 6.12 -13.53 22.65
N ALA A 39 5.36 -13.47 23.77
CA ALA A 39 5.27 -14.56 24.73
C ALA A 39 4.65 -15.85 24.16
N ARG A 40 4.02 -15.81 22.97
CA ARG A 40 3.43 -16.94 22.25
C ARG A 40 4.25 -17.38 21.06
N ILE A 41 5.44 -16.83 20.88
CA ILE A 41 6.35 -17.19 19.79
C ILE A 41 7.51 -17.97 20.41
N GLY A 42 7.50 -19.30 20.21
CA GLY A 42 8.52 -20.21 20.74
C GLY A 42 9.86 -20.14 19.99
N ASP A 43 9.81 -19.85 18.69
CA ASP A 43 11.01 -19.71 17.84
C ASP A 43 11.64 -18.32 18.04
N GLU A 44 12.89 -18.29 18.52
CA GLU A 44 13.65 -17.07 18.80
C GLU A 44 13.85 -16.18 17.57
N ASN A 45 14.06 -16.79 16.40
CA ASN A 45 14.25 -16.06 15.15
C ASN A 45 12.96 -15.32 14.73
N LEU A 46 11.81 -15.99 14.81
CA LEU A 46 10.51 -15.39 14.52
C LEU A 46 10.13 -14.34 15.57
N ARG A 47 10.44 -14.58 16.84
CA ARG A 47 10.18 -13.61 17.91
C ARG A 47 10.94 -12.31 17.68
N ARG A 48 12.24 -12.39 17.36
CA ARG A 48 13.06 -11.21 17.09
C ARG A 48 12.60 -10.47 15.83
N LEU A 49 12.24 -11.21 14.76
CA LEU A 49 11.65 -10.61 13.56
C LEU A 49 10.36 -9.85 13.89
N PHE A 50 9.48 -10.44 14.70
CA PHE A 50 8.23 -9.80 15.14
C PHE A 50 8.47 -8.53 15.97
N GLU A 51 9.33 -8.61 16.97
CA GLU A 51 9.67 -7.51 17.87
C GLU A 51 10.29 -6.32 17.12
N ASN A 52 10.96 -6.56 15.99
CA ASN A 52 11.52 -5.51 15.14
C ASN A 52 10.50 -4.96 14.12
N THR A 53 9.64 -5.81 13.56
CA THR A 53 8.80 -5.44 12.42
C THR A 53 7.50 -4.74 12.83
N LEU A 54 6.80 -5.24 13.85
CA LEU A 54 5.53 -4.63 14.27
C LEU A 54 5.70 -3.16 14.71
N PRO A 55 6.66 -2.79 15.58
CA PRO A 55 6.81 -1.40 16.02
C PRO A 55 7.65 -0.53 15.08
N ASN A 56 8.17 -1.06 13.98
CA ASN A 56 9.17 -0.40 13.14
C ASN A 56 8.78 1.04 12.76
N THR A 57 7.54 1.26 12.34
CA THR A 57 7.05 2.59 11.97
C THR A 57 7.07 3.56 13.15
N LEU A 58 6.59 3.15 14.33
CA LEU A 58 6.60 3.99 15.52
C LEU A 58 8.02 4.29 16.01
N ASP A 59 8.90 3.30 15.92
CA ASP A 59 10.27 3.42 16.40
C ASP A 59 11.13 4.35 15.54
N THR A 60 10.86 4.45 14.20
CA THR A 60 11.91 4.96 13.28
C THR A 60 11.44 5.91 12.19
N THR A 61 10.16 5.88 11.78
CA THR A 61 9.75 6.57 10.53
C THR A 61 8.87 7.79 10.73
N LEU A 62 8.60 8.20 11.96
CA LEU A 62 7.69 9.31 12.23
C LEU A 62 8.44 10.61 12.46
N ILE A 63 7.96 11.68 11.82
CA ILE A 63 8.31 13.07 12.15
C ILE A 63 7.04 13.72 12.71
N LEU A 64 7.05 14.04 13.99
CA LEU A 64 5.90 14.56 14.71
C LEU A 64 5.96 16.09 14.79
N GLY A 65 4.82 16.73 14.56
CA GLY A 65 4.67 18.18 14.57
C GLY A 65 3.25 18.63 14.89
N GLY A 66 2.95 19.90 14.63
CA GLY A 66 1.63 20.49 14.88
C GLY A 66 1.36 20.76 16.35
N SER A 67 0.08 20.77 16.73
CA SER A 67 -0.40 20.94 18.12
C SER A 67 -1.33 19.80 18.49
N ASP A 68 -1.73 19.70 19.77
CA ASP A 68 -2.68 18.68 20.24
C ASP A 68 -4.06 18.79 19.54
N GLU A 69 -4.48 20.02 19.20
CA GLU A 69 -5.72 20.28 18.47
C GLU A 69 -5.62 19.90 17.01
N ARG A 70 -4.47 20.19 16.37
CA ARG A 70 -4.16 19.87 14.99
C ARG A 70 -2.77 19.24 14.87
N PRO A 71 -2.64 17.98 15.25
CA PRO A 71 -1.38 17.25 15.10
C PRO A 71 -1.02 17.07 13.63
N ASP A 72 0.26 16.98 13.40
CA ASP A 72 0.87 16.70 12.11
C ASP A 72 1.85 15.54 12.25
N THR A 73 1.71 14.52 11.41
CA THR A 73 2.59 13.36 11.42
C THR A 73 3.01 13.01 10.01
N PHE A 74 4.27 13.19 9.70
CA PHE A 74 4.88 12.76 8.46
C PHE A 74 5.45 11.35 8.65
N VAL A 75 5.19 10.45 7.69
CA VAL A 75 5.60 9.04 7.76
C VAL A 75 6.58 8.73 6.64
N LEU A 76 7.84 8.52 6.99
CA LEU A 76 8.88 8.09 6.06
C LEU A 76 8.64 6.66 5.56
N THR A 77 8.97 6.39 4.31
CA THR A 77 8.78 5.06 3.68
C THR A 77 9.90 4.05 4.07
N GLY A 78 10.71 4.38 5.05
CA GLY A 78 11.88 3.64 5.49
C GLY A 78 13.16 4.35 5.06
N ASP A 79 13.91 3.76 4.15
CA ASP A 79 15.19 4.28 3.64
C ASP A 79 15.04 5.44 2.62
N ILE A 80 13.82 5.83 2.25
CA ILE A 80 13.53 6.98 1.39
C ILE A 80 12.89 8.10 2.19
N HIS A 81 13.44 9.32 2.08
CA HIS A 81 12.99 10.52 2.81
C HIS A 81 11.76 11.18 2.20
N ALA A 82 10.74 10.38 1.90
CA ALA A 82 9.47 10.85 1.37
C ALA A 82 8.30 10.06 1.97
N MET A 83 7.10 10.61 1.87
CA MET A 83 5.85 10.01 2.34
C MET A 83 4.94 9.71 1.17
N TRP A 84 4.70 8.43 0.90
CA TRP A 84 3.64 7.97 0.00
C TRP A 84 2.31 7.89 0.74
N LEU A 85 1.22 8.27 0.09
CA LEU A 85 -0.14 8.13 0.65
C LEU A 85 -0.49 6.66 0.92
N ARG A 86 -0.15 5.77 0.01
CA ARG A 86 -0.33 4.32 0.13
C ARG A 86 0.47 3.74 1.28
N ASP A 87 1.78 3.98 1.30
CA ASP A 87 2.72 3.43 2.28
C ASP A 87 2.39 3.90 3.69
N SER A 88 2.20 5.19 3.88
CA SER A 88 1.88 5.76 5.20
C SER A 88 0.58 5.19 5.79
N THR A 89 -0.44 4.94 4.95
CA THR A 89 -1.67 4.27 5.37
C THR A 89 -1.38 2.83 5.80
N ALA A 90 -0.62 2.07 4.99
CA ALA A 90 -0.29 0.68 5.29
C ALA A 90 0.61 0.54 6.53
N GLN A 91 1.54 1.47 6.73
CA GLN A 91 2.43 1.51 7.90
C GLN A 91 1.68 1.78 9.21
N ILE A 92 0.62 2.60 9.17
CA ILE A 92 -0.19 2.96 10.33
C ILE A 92 -1.33 1.95 10.59
N TRP A 93 -1.76 1.23 9.56
CA TRP A 93 -2.93 0.35 9.60
C TRP A 93 -2.94 -0.65 10.78
N PRO A 94 -1.85 -1.37 11.12
CA PRO A 94 -1.85 -2.34 12.20
C PRO A 94 -2.12 -1.75 13.59
N TYR A 95 -1.93 -0.43 13.75
CA TYR A 95 -2.09 0.25 15.04
C TYR A 95 -3.51 0.75 15.31
N LEU A 96 -4.36 0.83 14.28
CA LEU A 96 -5.74 1.33 14.40
C LEU A 96 -6.56 0.61 15.48
N SER A 97 -6.35 -0.70 15.66
CA SER A 97 -7.04 -1.48 16.69
C SER A 97 -6.71 -1.08 18.12
N SER A 98 -5.66 -0.29 18.34
CA SER A 98 -5.20 0.17 19.66
C SER A 98 -5.44 1.67 19.90
N VAL A 99 -5.95 2.40 18.91
CA VAL A 99 -6.07 3.87 18.94
C VAL A 99 -6.88 4.40 20.12
N THR A 100 -7.93 3.71 20.52
CA THR A 100 -8.78 4.12 21.67
C THR A 100 -8.16 3.85 23.04
N ALA A 101 -7.14 3.01 23.09
CA ALA A 101 -6.46 2.63 24.33
C ALA A 101 -5.25 3.54 24.65
N ASP A 102 -4.84 4.40 23.71
CA ASP A 102 -3.63 5.22 23.85
C ASP A 102 -3.85 6.61 23.20
N PRO A 103 -4.01 7.68 24.00
CA PRO A 103 -4.20 9.04 23.51
C PRO A 103 -3.03 9.57 22.67
N HIS A 104 -1.80 9.11 22.92
CA HIS A 104 -0.65 9.51 22.12
C HIS A 104 -0.73 8.87 20.73
N LEU A 105 -1.11 7.61 20.65
CA LEU A 105 -1.35 6.93 19.37
C LEU A 105 -2.50 7.56 18.57
N ASP A 106 -3.59 7.98 19.26
CA ASP A 106 -4.68 8.75 18.67
C ASP A 106 -4.15 10.05 18.03
N CYS A 107 -3.31 10.78 18.76
CA CYS A 107 -2.69 12.01 18.27
C CYS A 107 -1.85 11.76 17.00
N ILE A 108 -1.01 10.73 17.00
CA ILE A 108 -0.19 10.34 15.84
C ILE A 108 -1.07 10.04 14.63
N ILE A 109 -2.11 9.21 14.79
CA ILE A 109 -2.95 8.79 13.65
C ILE A 109 -3.76 9.95 13.10
N ARG A 110 -4.29 10.84 13.96
CA ARG A 110 -4.93 12.08 13.52
C ARG A 110 -3.95 12.97 12.74
N GLY A 111 -2.70 13.03 13.19
CA GLY A 111 -1.64 13.76 12.50
C GLY A 111 -1.39 13.23 11.08
N VAL A 112 -1.42 11.91 10.87
CA VAL A 112 -1.29 11.31 9.53
C VAL A 112 -2.48 11.69 8.65
N ILE A 113 -3.71 11.66 9.19
CA ILE A 113 -4.91 12.05 8.42
C ILE A 113 -4.84 13.53 8.00
N HIS A 114 -4.39 14.42 8.88
CA HIS A 114 -4.20 15.84 8.55
C HIS A 114 -3.11 16.02 7.48
N ARG A 115 -1.95 15.37 7.63
CA ARG A 115 -0.85 15.43 6.67
C ARG A 115 -1.28 14.92 5.30
N GLN A 116 -1.95 13.79 5.21
CA GLN A 116 -2.47 13.27 3.94
C GLN A 116 -3.49 14.23 3.31
N SER A 117 -4.31 14.92 4.11
CA SER A 117 -5.24 15.93 3.60
C SER A 117 -4.51 17.10 2.95
N GLU A 118 -3.45 17.60 3.59
CA GLU A 118 -2.61 18.67 3.04
C GLU A 118 -1.89 18.23 1.76
N GLN A 119 -1.38 17.01 1.73
CA GLN A 119 -0.73 16.42 0.55
C GLN A 119 -1.68 16.31 -0.65
N VAL A 120 -2.90 15.81 -0.44
CA VAL A 120 -3.94 15.76 -1.50
C VAL A 120 -4.29 17.17 -1.99
N LEU A 121 -4.42 18.14 -1.10
CA LEU A 121 -4.71 19.54 -1.47
C LEU A 121 -3.54 20.19 -2.21
N LEU A 122 -2.30 19.80 -1.90
CA LEU A 122 -1.12 20.27 -2.60
C LEU A 122 -1.11 19.77 -4.05
N ASP A 123 -1.22 18.47 -4.27
CA ASP A 123 -1.32 17.87 -5.62
C ASP A 123 -2.05 16.53 -5.59
N PRO A 124 -3.29 16.45 -6.12
CA PRO A 124 -4.05 15.20 -6.11
C PRO A 124 -3.53 14.13 -7.09
N TYR A 125 -2.57 14.46 -7.95
CA TYR A 125 -1.95 13.52 -8.88
C TYR A 125 -0.61 12.98 -8.40
N ALA A 126 -0.06 13.51 -7.30
CA ALA A 126 1.18 13.04 -6.73
C ALA A 126 0.94 11.79 -5.85
N ASN A 127 1.89 10.86 -5.89
CA ASN A 127 1.91 9.67 -5.02
C ASN A 127 2.78 9.88 -3.79
N ALA A 128 3.85 10.70 -3.89
CA ALA A 128 4.82 10.90 -2.83
C ALA A 128 5.16 12.37 -2.59
N PHE A 129 5.41 12.71 -1.32
CA PHE A 129 5.59 14.09 -0.85
C PHE A 129 6.83 14.21 0.04
N LEU A 130 7.42 15.40 0.05
CA LEU A 130 8.51 15.79 0.92
C LEU A 130 7.99 16.29 2.27
N ALA A 131 8.84 16.28 3.29
CA ALA A 131 8.47 16.80 4.60
C ALA A 131 8.29 18.33 4.59
N SER A 132 9.06 19.03 3.74
CA SER A 132 9.02 20.48 3.53
C SER A 132 9.08 20.83 2.05
N GLU A 133 8.44 21.94 1.68
CA GLU A 133 8.53 22.53 0.32
C GLU A 133 9.95 22.98 -0.06
N THR A 134 10.85 23.09 0.91
CA THR A 134 12.26 23.45 0.70
C THR A 134 13.20 22.26 0.52
N ASP A 135 12.69 21.04 0.70
CA ASP A 135 13.46 19.83 0.50
C ASP A 135 13.58 19.52 -1.01
N ASP A 136 14.70 18.93 -1.40
CA ASP A 136 14.97 18.57 -2.78
C ASP A 136 14.47 17.18 -3.12
N THR A 137 14.11 16.97 -4.38
CA THR A 137 13.83 15.66 -4.96
C THR A 137 14.76 15.38 -6.13
N GLU A 138 15.13 14.10 -6.32
CA GLU A 138 15.88 13.63 -7.49
C GLU A 138 15.06 13.66 -8.79
N TRP A 139 13.74 13.78 -8.71
CA TRP A 139 12.82 13.68 -9.86
C TRP A 139 12.53 15.03 -10.53
N THR A 140 13.36 16.05 -10.32
CA THR A 140 13.19 17.39 -10.93
C THR A 140 13.21 17.41 -12.45
N SER A 141 13.76 16.35 -13.09
CA SER A 141 13.77 16.19 -14.56
C SER A 141 12.51 15.56 -15.14
N ASP A 142 11.56 15.13 -14.30
CA ASP A 142 10.30 14.56 -14.78
C ASP A 142 9.48 15.62 -15.53
N GLU A 143 9.03 15.26 -16.72
CA GLU A 143 8.16 16.12 -17.53
C GLU A 143 6.70 15.95 -17.09
N THR A 144 6.36 16.55 -15.97
CA THR A 144 5.03 16.63 -15.39
C THR A 144 4.88 17.98 -14.68
N ASP A 145 3.71 18.29 -14.12
CA ASP A 145 3.45 19.56 -13.40
C ASP A 145 3.94 19.44 -11.94
N MET A 146 5.26 19.32 -11.75
CA MET A 146 5.90 19.21 -10.43
C MET A 146 5.71 20.48 -9.62
N ARG A 147 5.42 20.33 -8.32
CA ARG A 147 5.23 21.42 -7.36
C ARG A 147 6.21 21.32 -6.21
N PRO A 148 6.64 22.43 -5.58
CA PRO A 148 7.38 22.35 -4.32
C PRO A 148 6.63 21.51 -3.28
N GLY A 149 7.36 20.68 -2.53
CA GLY A 149 6.77 19.73 -1.58
C GLY A 149 6.33 18.39 -2.17
N VAL A 150 6.29 18.26 -3.50
CA VAL A 150 6.06 16.97 -4.17
C VAL A 150 7.40 16.27 -4.38
N HIS A 151 7.51 15.01 -3.92
CA HIS A 151 8.68 14.17 -4.17
C HIS A 151 8.59 13.51 -5.55
N GLU A 152 7.44 12.84 -5.84
CA GLU A 152 7.18 12.16 -7.10
C GLU A 152 5.72 12.35 -7.51
N ARG A 153 5.48 12.57 -8.82
CA ARG A 153 4.15 12.87 -9.34
C ARG A 153 3.65 11.77 -10.28
N LYS A 154 3.70 10.54 -9.83
CA LYS A 154 3.10 9.39 -10.51
C LYS A 154 1.61 9.28 -10.13
N TRP A 155 0.72 9.30 -11.14
CA TRP A 155 -0.71 9.15 -10.90
C TRP A 155 -1.09 7.70 -10.66
N GLU A 156 -1.41 7.41 -9.40
CA GLU A 156 -1.80 6.12 -8.86
C GLU A 156 -3.14 6.27 -8.13
N PRO A 157 -4.27 5.73 -8.66
CA PRO A 157 -5.58 5.88 -8.00
C PRO A 157 -5.66 5.22 -6.63
N ASP A 158 -4.77 4.27 -6.33
CA ASP A 158 -4.66 3.64 -5.01
C ASP A 158 -4.15 4.59 -3.92
N SER A 159 -3.41 5.65 -4.26
CA SER A 159 -3.08 6.74 -3.35
C SER A 159 -4.35 7.38 -2.76
N HIS A 160 -5.36 7.63 -3.59
CA HIS A 160 -6.67 8.12 -3.14
C HIS A 160 -7.47 7.07 -2.37
N ALA A 161 -7.37 5.80 -2.76
CA ALA A 161 -7.99 4.72 -1.99
C ALA A 161 -7.37 4.61 -0.59
N ALA A 162 -6.04 4.81 -0.46
CA ALA A 162 -5.34 4.79 0.83
C ALA A 162 -5.78 5.94 1.75
N PHE A 163 -5.91 7.17 1.22
CA PHE A 163 -6.47 8.32 1.95
C PHE A 163 -7.88 8.02 2.51
N CYS A 164 -8.78 7.52 1.68
CA CYS A 164 -10.12 7.15 2.10
C CYS A 164 -10.12 5.99 3.11
N ARG A 165 -9.25 5.00 2.92
CA ARG A 165 -9.13 3.82 3.79
C ARG A 165 -8.65 4.20 5.19
N LEU A 166 -7.62 5.05 5.32
CA LEU A 166 -7.13 5.49 6.63
C LEU A 166 -8.22 6.23 7.42
N ALA A 167 -8.92 7.16 6.77
CA ALA A 167 -10.03 7.89 7.37
C ALA A 167 -11.13 6.94 7.85
N SER A 168 -11.51 5.97 7.03
CA SER A 168 -12.55 4.98 7.36
C SER A 168 -12.11 4.06 8.50
N GLY A 169 -10.86 3.60 8.50
CA GLY A 169 -10.30 2.75 9.56
C GLY A 169 -10.24 3.47 10.90
N TYR A 170 -9.82 4.72 10.91
CA TYR A 170 -9.85 5.54 12.13
C TYR A 170 -11.29 5.75 12.64
N TRP A 171 -12.22 6.09 11.76
CA TRP A 171 -13.64 6.25 12.12
C TRP A 171 -14.24 4.96 12.69
N GLN A 172 -13.99 3.82 12.05
CA GLN A 172 -14.48 2.52 12.52
C GLN A 172 -13.94 2.16 13.91
N ALA A 173 -12.68 2.50 14.19
CA ALA A 173 -12.06 2.22 15.49
C ALA A 173 -12.51 3.16 16.60
N THR A 174 -12.82 4.43 16.30
CA THR A 174 -12.99 5.49 17.32
C THR A 174 -14.37 6.11 17.37
N HIS A 175 -15.11 6.10 16.25
CA HIS A 175 -16.31 6.92 16.01
C HIS A 175 -16.10 8.43 16.28
N SER A 176 -14.85 8.91 16.20
CA SER A 176 -14.46 10.30 16.45
C SER A 176 -14.35 11.10 15.17
N ALA A 177 -15.02 12.24 15.12
CA ALA A 177 -14.94 13.19 14.01
C ALA A 177 -13.73 14.16 14.11
N ARG A 178 -12.88 14.05 15.13
CA ARG A 178 -11.82 15.03 15.43
C ARG A 178 -10.88 15.34 14.25
N PRO A 179 -10.39 14.37 13.44
CA PRO A 179 -9.49 14.69 12.33
C PRO A 179 -10.20 15.12 11.04
N PHE A 180 -11.53 15.04 10.98
CA PHE A 180 -12.30 15.29 9.75
C PHE A 180 -12.80 16.73 9.70
N ASP A 181 -11.86 17.67 9.69
CA ASP A 181 -12.09 19.10 9.62
C ASP A 181 -12.44 19.59 8.19
N ALA A 182 -12.55 20.90 8.01
CA ALA A 182 -12.82 21.51 6.72
C ALA A 182 -11.72 21.20 5.68
N GLY A 183 -10.46 21.05 6.11
CA GLY A 183 -9.34 20.68 5.25
C GLY A 183 -9.49 19.24 4.73
N TRP A 184 -9.85 18.29 5.60
CA TRP A 184 -10.15 16.93 5.18
C TRP A 184 -11.36 16.86 4.23
N CYS A 185 -12.43 17.62 4.51
CA CYS A 185 -13.59 17.68 3.62
C CYS A 185 -13.23 18.23 2.23
N ALA A 186 -12.40 19.27 2.16
CA ALA A 186 -11.91 19.82 0.89
C ALA A 186 -11.00 18.82 0.15
N ALA A 187 -10.14 18.09 0.87
CA ALA A 187 -9.32 17.03 0.28
C ALA A 187 -10.18 15.89 -0.28
N LEU A 188 -11.20 15.44 0.44
CA LEU A 188 -12.13 14.42 -0.05
C LEU A 188 -12.88 14.90 -1.31
N ASP A 189 -13.34 16.15 -1.33
CA ASP A 189 -14.00 16.73 -2.52
C ASP A 189 -13.07 16.73 -3.74
N LEU A 190 -11.80 17.10 -3.53
CA LEU A 190 -10.77 17.09 -4.58
C LEU A 190 -10.45 15.66 -5.05
N VAL A 191 -10.35 14.69 -4.13
CA VAL A 191 -10.23 13.26 -4.46
C VAL A 191 -11.35 12.83 -5.39
N LEU A 192 -12.61 13.09 -5.02
CA LEU A 192 -13.78 12.69 -5.81
C LEU A 192 -13.82 13.37 -7.18
N THR A 193 -13.40 14.62 -7.25
CA THR A 193 -13.32 15.38 -8.49
C THR A 193 -12.23 14.83 -9.42
N THR A 194 -11.05 14.52 -8.89
CA THR A 194 -9.94 13.94 -9.63
C THR A 194 -10.29 12.55 -10.16
N LEU A 195 -10.87 11.70 -9.32
CA LEU A 195 -11.31 10.36 -9.73
C LEU A 195 -12.38 10.43 -10.84
N ARG A 196 -13.32 11.39 -10.74
CA ARG A 196 -14.33 11.61 -11.78
C ARG A 196 -13.69 12.07 -13.09
N THR A 197 -12.70 12.94 -13.04
CA THR A 197 -11.91 13.37 -14.20
C THR A 197 -11.21 12.18 -14.85
N GLU A 198 -10.56 11.34 -14.05
CA GLU A 198 -9.81 10.20 -14.54
C GLU A 198 -10.67 8.97 -14.89
N GLN A 199 -11.99 9.04 -14.76
CA GLN A 199 -12.86 8.12 -15.53
C GLN A 199 -12.82 8.41 -17.02
N ARG A 200 -12.34 9.59 -17.44
CA ARG A 200 -12.10 10.01 -18.85
C ARG A 200 -13.30 9.79 -19.75
N ARG A 201 -14.50 10.16 -19.30
CA ARG A 201 -15.75 9.93 -20.06
C ARG A 201 -15.77 10.63 -21.41
N ASP A 202 -15.08 11.78 -21.50
CA ASP A 202 -14.89 12.56 -22.73
C ASP A 202 -13.58 12.18 -23.47
N GLY A 203 -12.85 11.18 -23.00
CA GLY A 203 -11.58 10.71 -23.57
C GLY A 203 -10.38 11.62 -23.22
N THR A 204 -10.53 12.61 -22.35
CA THR A 204 -9.46 13.56 -21.99
C THR A 204 -8.92 13.35 -20.59
N THR A 205 -7.68 13.81 -20.35
CA THR A 205 -7.05 13.90 -19.03
C THR A 205 -6.14 15.13 -18.99
N PRO A 206 -6.12 15.89 -17.89
CA PRO A 206 -5.13 16.94 -17.67
C PRO A 206 -3.76 16.36 -17.28
N TYR A 207 -3.69 15.09 -16.86
CA TYR A 207 -2.47 14.45 -16.40
C TYR A 207 -1.57 14.04 -17.56
N ARG A 208 -0.27 14.28 -17.36
CA ARG A 208 0.80 13.83 -18.24
C ARG A 208 2.04 13.53 -17.40
N PHE A 209 2.75 12.49 -17.77
CA PHE A 209 4.03 12.13 -17.16
C PHE A 209 4.99 11.56 -18.20
N ASN A 210 6.25 12.02 -18.15
CA ASN A 210 7.35 11.42 -18.87
C ASN A 210 8.62 11.55 -18.01
N ARG A 211 9.38 10.48 -17.89
CA ARG A 211 10.69 10.44 -17.22
C ARG A 211 11.75 10.14 -18.28
N PRO A 212 12.45 11.16 -18.81
CA PRO A 212 13.35 10.98 -19.98
C PRO A 212 14.50 10.01 -19.74
N GLN A 213 14.95 9.86 -18.49
CA GLN A 213 16.06 9.00 -18.08
C GLN A 213 15.61 7.87 -17.14
N GLY A 214 14.32 7.56 -17.13
CA GLY A 214 13.72 6.51 -16.30
C GLY A 214 14.01 5.10 -16.80
N ASP A 215 13.70 4.14 -15.96
CA ASP A 215 13.67 2.72 -16.34
C ASP A 215 12.53 2.46 -17.37
N PRO A 216 12.60 1.37 -18.13
CA PRO A 216 11.50 1.00 -19.04
C PRO A 216 10.13 0.90 -18.37
N THR A 217 10.09 0.61 -17.07
CA THR A 217 8.87 0.55 -16.24
C THR A 217 8.30 1.93 -15.89
N ASP A 218 9.05 3.02 -16.12
CA ASP A 218 8.57 4.40 -15.97
C ASP A 218 7.89 4.94 -17.25
N PHE A 219 7.92 4.20 -18.36
CA PHE A 219 7.44 4.70 -19.64
C PHE A 219 5.90 4.67 -19.73
N VAL A 220 5.29 5.85 -19.79
CA VAL A 220 3.85 6.03 -20.01
C VAL A 220 3.61 6.34 -21.48
N PRO A 221 2.94 5.46 -22.25
CA PRO A 221 2.75 5.66 -23.69
C PRO A 221 1.82 6.83 -24.02
N ASN A 222 1.62 7.10 -25.33
CA ASN A 222 0.72 8.14 -25.84
C ASN A 222 1.07 9.53 -25.29
N GLY A 223 2.35 9.89 -25.33
CA GLY A 223 2.83 11.19 -24.85
C GLY A 223 2.60 11.41 -23.37
N GLY A 224 2.71 10.36 -22.56
CA GLY A 224 2.59 10.41 -21.11
C GLY A 224 1.15 10.35 -20.59
N ARG A 225 0.17 9.97 -21.43
CA ARG A 225 -1.25 9.91 -21.04
C ARG A 225 -1.79 8.50 -20.81
N GLY A 226 -0.98 7.47 -21.10
CA GLY A 226 -1.36 6.06 -20.99
C GLY A 226 -1.88 5.47 -22.31
N ALA A 227 -1.98 4.15 -22.38
CA ALA A 227 -2.50 3.43 -23.53
C ALA A 227 -3.96 3.83 -23.83
N PRO A 228 -4.42 3.71 -25.12
CA PRO A 228 -5.82 3.96 -25.47
C PRO A 228 -6.79 3.04 -24.71
N THR A 229 -7.93 3.59 -24.31
CA THR A 229 -8.98 2.85 -23.60
C THR A 229 -10.35 3.23 -24.10
N ARG A 230 -11.33 2.36 -23.81
CA ARG A 230 -12.74 2.72 -23.83
C ARG A 230 -13.18 3.00 -22.38
N PRO A 231 -13.63 4.24 -22.08
CA PRO A 231 -14.18 4.55 -20.76
C PRO A 231 -15.36 3.62 -20.40
N ASN A 232 -15.31 3.06 -19.21
CA ASN A 232 -16.29 2.05 -18.78
C ASN A 232 -16.76 2.23 -17.33
N GLY A 233 -16.43 3.36 -16.71
CA GLY A 233 -16.75 3.65 -15.31
C GLY A 233 -15.60 3.37 -14.33
N MET A 234 -14.59 2.58 -14.72
CA MET A 234 -13.35 2.49 -13.95
C MET A 234 -12.51 3.77 -14.06
N VAL A 235 -11.65 4.00 -13.09
CA VAL A 235 -10.68 5.10 -13.04
C VAL A 235 -9.40 4.65 -13.72
N HIS A 236 -8.85 5.49 -14.60
CA HIS A 236 -7.56 5.26 -15.24
C HIS A 236 -6.42 5.57 -14.27
N GLY A 237 -5.46 4.65 -14.14
CA GLY A 237 -4.17 4.87 -13.53
C GLY A 237 -3.09 5.02 -14.60
N ALA A 238 -2.12 5.88 -14.36
CA ALA A 238 -0.90 5.92 -15.16
C ALA A 238 0.12 4.92 -14.63
N PHE A 239 0.11 4.71 -13.32
CA PHE A 239 1.02 3.83 -12.61
C PHE A 239 0.29 2.84 -11.71
N ARG A 240 0.97 1.75 -11.41
CA ARG A 240 0.58 0.66 -10.50
C ARG A 240 0.97 0.99 -9.06
N PRO A 241 0.46 0.26 -8.08
CA PRO A 241 0.94 0.36 -6.68
C PRO A 241 2.44 0.05 -6.48
N SER A 242 3.11 -0.46 -7.50
CA SER A 242 4.57 -0.70 -7.57
C SER A 242 5.37 0.46 -8.12
N ASP A 243 4.74 1.60 -8.40
CA ASP A 243 5.32 2.76 -9.10
C ASP A 243 5.69 2.49 -10.57
N ASP A 244 5.34 1.32 -11.11
CA ASP A 244 5.52 0.97 -12.52
C ASP A 244 4.36 1.49 -13.38
N ALA A 245 4.65 1.93 -14.60
CA ALA A 245 3.63 2.35 -15.55
C ALA A 245 2.65 1.21 -15.89
N CYS A 246 1.36 1.51 -15.92
CA CYS A 246 0.34 0.58 -16.37
C CYS A 246 0.54 0.25 -17.86
N LEU A 247 0.47 -1.03 -18.21
CA LEU A 247 0.40 -1.46 -19.61
C LEU A 247 -0.98 -1.12 -20.19
N LEU A 248 -2.04 -1.40 -19.41
CA LEU A 248 -3.41 -1.02 -19.71
C LEU A 248 -3.97 -0.22 -18.53
N PRO A 249 -4.48 1.01 -18.76
CA PRO A 249 -4.71 1.97 -17.68
C PRO A 249 -5.81 1.63 -16.68
N LEU A 250 -6.67 0.64 -16.94
CA LEU A 250 -7.75 0.24 -16.04
C LEU A 250 -7.29 -0.93 -15.17
N ASN A 251 -6.51 -0.63 -14.11
CA ASN A 251 -6.05 -1.63 -13.16
C ASN A 251 -7.21 -2.12 -12.29
N VAL A 252 -7.54 -3.42 -12.39
CA VAL A 252 -8.73 -4.00 -11.77
C VAL A 252 -8.64 -4.06 -10.24
N PRO A 253 -7.55 -4.60 -9.62
CA PRO A 253 -7.46 -4.62 -8.15
C PRO A 253 -7.44 -3.23 -7.54
N VAL A 254 -6.80 -2.24 -8.16
CA VAL A 254 -6.83 -0.85 -7.71
C VAL A 254 -8.26 -0.30 -7.75
N ASN A 255 -8.99 -0.50 -8.84
CA ASN A 255 -10.37 -0.04 -8.98
C ASN A 255 -11.32 -0.72 -7.97
N LEU A 256 -11.15 -2.02 -7.70
CA LEU A 256 -11.92 -2.71 -6.67
C LEU A 256 -11.63 -2.20 -5.25
N ALA A 257 -10.36 -1.97 -4.92
CA ALA A 257 -9.95 -1.40 -3.64
C ALA A 257 -10.45 0.05 -3.49
N LEU A 258 -10.37 0.84 -4.55
CA LEU A 258 -10.90 2.21 -4.59
C LEU A 258 -12.41 2.23 -4.36
N ALA A 259 -13.18 1.37 -5.05
CA ALA A 259 -14.62 1.28 -4.84
C ALA A 259 -14.96 0.94 -3.38
N ALA A 260 -14.25 -0.01 -2.78
CA ALA A 260 -14.43 -0.35 -1.37
C ALA A 260 -14.09 0.81 -0.43
N ALA A 261 -12.99 1.51 -0.67
CA ALA A 261 -12.59 2.67 0.13
C ALA A 261 -13.60 3.83 0.03
N LEU A 262 -14.17 4.06 -1.16
CA LEU A 262 -15.24 5.05 -1.38
C LEU A 262 -16.53 4.67 -0.65
N GLU A 263 -16.92 3.40 -0.66
CA GLU A 263 -18.07 2.90 0.11
C GLU A 263 -17.85 3.06 1.61
N GLN A 264 -16.63 2.83 2.10
CA GLN A 264 -16.27 2.91 3.52
C GLN A 264 -16.13 4.36 4.02
N VAL A 265 -15.69 5.31 3.17
CA VAL A 265 -15.54 6.72 3.56
C VAL A 265 -16.86 7.50 3.54
N ALA A 266 -17.85 7.04 2.80
CA ALA A 266 -19.15 7.73 2.70
C ALA A 266 -19.86 7.92 4.06
N PRO A 267 -19.90 6.94 4.98
CA PRO A 267 -20.40 7.15 6.34
C PRO A 267 -19.63 8.22 7.13
N VAL A 268 -18.31 8.29 6.96
CA VAL A 268 -17.45 9.32 7.60
C VAL A 268 -17.86 10.70 7.11
N ALA A 269 -17.93 10.88 5.79
CA ALA A 269 -18.35 12.14 5.17
C ALA A 269 -19.76 12.56 5.63
N SER A 270 -20.70 11.61 5.73
CA SER A 270 -22.05 11.88 6.26
C SER A 270 -22.03 12.34 7.72
N ALA A 271 -21.19 11.74 8.54
CA ALA A 271 -21.08 12.06 9.98
C ALA A 271 -20.56 13.48 10.24
N VAL A 272 -19.78 14.06 9.28
CA VAL A 272 -19.27 15.44 9.35
C VAL A 272 -20.03 16.40 8.46
N ASN A 273 -21.26 16.05 8.07
CA ASN A 273 -22.16 16.85 7.21
C ASN A 273 -21.63 17.12 5.79
N ALA A 274 -20.64 16.39 5.30
CA ALA A 274 -20.19 16.41 3.90
C ALA A 274 -21.05 15.48 3.02
N THR A 275 -22.38 15.66 3.06
CA THR A 275 -23.38 14.74 2.47
C THR A 275 -23.25 14.64 0.93
N ASP A 276 -22.85 15.74 0.26
CA ASP A 276 -22.58 15.70 -1.18
C ASP A 276 -21.40 14.76 -1.50
N CYS A 277 -20.30 14.87 -0.74
CA CYS A 277 -19.16 13.98 -0.89
C CYS A 277 -19.56 12.51 -0.66
N ALA A 278 -20.36 12.22 0.36
CA ALA A 278 -20.85 10.87 0.63
C ALA A 278 -21.65 10.30 -0.56
N THR A 279 -22.56 11.12 -1.12
CA THR A 279 -23.40 10.73 -2.27
C THR A 279 -22.54 10.46 -3.51
N ARG A 280 -21.59 11.35 -3.80
CA ARG A 280 -20.67 11.22 -4.93
C ARG A 280 -19.74 10.02 -4.78
N ALA A 281 -19.25 9.74 -3.57
CA ALA A 281 -18.41 8.56 -3.29
C ALA A 281 -19.16 7.27 -3.59
N LEU A 282 -20.39 7.10 -3.10
CA LEU A 282 -21.22 5.93 -3.36
C LEU A 282 -21.55 5.77 -4.85
N ALA A 283 -21.89 6.86 -5.54
CA ALA A 283 -22.17 6.83 -6.96
C ALA A 283 -20.95 6.40 -7.78
N LEU A 284 -19.78 6.95 -7.45
CA LEU A 284 -18.52 6.61 -8.12
C LEU A 284 -18.13 5.15 -7.86
N ALA A 285 -18.26 4.66 -6.64
CA ALA A 285 -18.01 3.26 -6.29
C ALA A 285 -18.90 2.31 -7.09
N ALA A 286 -20.20 2.61 -7.22
CA ALA A 286 -21.13 1.80 -7.99
C ALA A 286 -20.77 1.73 -9.49
N GLU A 287 -20.33 2.86 -10.07
CA GLU A 287 -19.89 2.92 -11.47
C GLU A 287 -18.61 2.12 -11.69
N ILE A 288 -17.63 2.24 -10.78
CA ILE A 288 -16.39 1.45 -10.82
C ILE A 288 -16.70 -0.04 -10.76
N ARG A 289 -17.51 -0.47 -9.80
CA ARG A 289 -17.93 -1.89 -9.69
C ARG A 289 -18.63 -2.39 -10.94
N ALA A 290 -19.50 -1.59 -11.55
CA ALA A 290 -20.17 -1.92 -12.80
C ALA A 290 -19.16 -2.05 -13.96
N GLY A 291 -18.15 -1.20 -14.02
CA GLY A 291 -17.05 -1.27 -14.99
C GLY A 291 -16.25 -2.56 -14.84
N VAL A 292 -15.84 -2.88 -13.61
CA VAL A 292 -15.11 -4.13 -13.31
C VAL A 292 -15.98 -5.38 -13.61
N ALA A 293 -17.27 -5.33 -13.30
CA ALA A 293 -18.18 -6.46 -13.60
C ALA A 293 -18.26 -6.75 -15.10
N ARG A 294 -18.20 -5.71 -15.93
CA ARG A 294 -18.28 -5.83 -17.39
C ARG A 294 -16.97 -6.26 -18.03
N ASP A 295 -15.85 -5.62 -17.67
CA ASP A 295 -14.59 -5.74 -18.40
C ASP A 295 -13.45 -6.39 -17.60
N GLY A 296 -13.59 -6.54 -16.29
CA GLY A 296 -12.54 -7.03 -15.38
C GLY A 296 -12.23 -8.54 -15.46
N GLY A 297 -12.72 -9.26 -16.47
CA GLY A 297 -12.59 -10.71 -16.66
C GLY A 297 -13.87 -11.46 -16.26
N ALA A 298 -14.03 -12.71 -16.67
CA ALA A 298 -15.24 -13.50 -16.37
C ALA A 298 -15.13 -14.26 -15.04
N ASP A 299 -14.42 -15.38 -15.02
CA ASP A 299 -14.32 -16.27 -13.84
C ASP A 299 -13.13 -15.89 -12.93
N VAL A 300 -12.08 -15.32 -13.52
CA VAL A 300 -10.85 -14.83 -12.86
C VAL A 300 -10.68 -13.37 -13.23
N TRP A 301 -10.40 -12.51 -12.25
CA TRP A 301 -10.09 -11.12 -12.55
C TRP A 301 -8.78 -11.00 -13.31
N ALA A 302 -8.77 -10.13 -14.33
CA ALA A 302 -7.54 -9.63 -14.93
C ALA A 302 -6.86 -8.62 -13.99
N TYR A 303 -5.58 -8.38 -14.20
CA TYR A 303 -4.85 -7.35 -13.45
C TYR A 303 -5.08 -5.96 -14.06
N GLU A 304 -4.98 -5.86 -15.40
CA GLU A 304 -5.27 -4.63 -16.15
C GLU A 304 -6.14 -4.93 -17.37
N VAL A 305 -6.96 -3.96 -17.77
CA VAL A 305 -7.80 -4.01 -18.97
C VAL A 305 -7.84 -2.65 -19.65
N ASP A 306 -8.35 -2.60 -20.90
CA ASP A 306 -8.48 -1.38 -21.71
C ASP A 306 -9.94 -1.02 -22.07
N GLY A 307 -10.90 -1.89 -21.73
CA GLY A 307 -12.29 -1.73 -22.17
C GLY A 307 -12.51 -1.97 -23.67
N LEU A 308 -11.46 -2.34 -24.43
CA LEU A 308 -11.51 -2.64 -25.86
C LEU A 308 -11.38 -4.14 -26.15
N GLY A 309 -11.17 -4.95 -25.10
CA GLY A 309 -10.99 -6.40 -25.16
C GLY A 309 -9.57 -6.85 -24.82
N GLY A 310 -8.62 -5.91 -24.64
CA GLY A 310 -7.28 -6.19 -24.12
C GLY A 310 -7.29 -6.48 -22.64
N SER A 311 -6.45 -7.41 -22.19
CA SER A 311 -6.28 -7.74 -20.78
C SER A 311 -4.86 -8.20 -20.46
N VAL A 312 -4.35 -7.83 -19.30
CA VAL A 312 -3.10 -8.32 -18.73
C VAL A 312 -3.44 -9.28 -17.61
N ARG A 313 -2.92 -10.50 -17.71
CA ARG A 313 -3.05 -11.52 -16.65
C ARG A 313 -1.74 -11.66 -15.92
N MET A 314 -1.70 -11.15 -14.72
CA MET A 314 -0.65 -11.27 -13.72
C MET A 314 -1.22 -10.94 -12.34
N ASP A 315 -0.45 -11.07 -11.31
CA ASP A 315 -0.62 -10.30 -10.08
C ASP A 315 0.73 -9.70 -9.70
N ASP A 316 0.71 -8.54 -9.09
CA ASP A 316 1.88 -7.82 -8.59
C ASP A 316 1.96 -8.01 -7.07
N ALA A 317 3.18 -7.97 -6.52
CA ALA A 317 3.41 -8.10 -5.10
C ALA A 317 2.85 -6.95 -4.26
N ASN A 318 2.75 -5.76 -4.85
CA ASN A 318 2.32 -4.54 -4.15
C ASN A 318 0.78 -4.49 -4.02
N ALA A 319 0.30 -4.01 -2.88
CA ALA A 319 -1.14 -3.85 -2.64
C ALA A 319 -1.59 -2.40 -2.92
N PRO A 320 -2.72 -2.25 -3.62
CA PRO A 320 -3.73 -3.22 -4.06
C PRO A 320 -3.26 -4.22 -5.11
N SER A 321 -3.47 -5.52 -4.83
CA SER A 321 -3.27 -6.63 -5.75
C SER A 321 -4.52 -7.51 -5.78
N LEU A 322 -4.59 -8.44 -6.72
CA LEU A 322 -5.71 -9.40 -6.77
C LEU A 322 -5.74 -10.28 -5.50
N LEU A 323 -4.56 -10.62 -4.98
CA LEU A 323 -4.42 -11.38 -3.74
C LEU A 323 -4.92 -10.59 -2.52
N ALA A 324 -4.73 -9.28 -2.49
CA ALA A 324 -5.03 -8.41 -1.35
C ALA A 324 -6.51 -8.02 -1.21
N LEU A 325 -7.37 -8.31 -2.19
CA LEU A 325 -8.74 -7.78 -2.25
C LEU A 325 -9.56 -7.98 -0.96
N PRO A 326 -9.57 -9.16 -0.30
CA PRO A 326 -10.31 -9.31 0.95
C PRO A 326 -9.73 -8.51 2.13
N TYR A 327 -8.40 -8.40 2.20
CA TYR A 327 -7.73 -7.59 3.21
C TYR A 327 -8.07 -6.10 3.09
N LEU A 328 -8.30 -5.64 1.86
CA LEU A 328 -8.71 -4.27 1.55
C LEU A 328 -10.23 -4.06 1.67
N GLY A 329 -10.99 -5.11 1.99
CA GLY A 329 -12.46 -5.05 2.05
C GLY A 329 -13.14 -4.95 0.69
N ALA A 330 -12.41 -5.20 -0.40
CA ALA A 330 -12.91 -5.07 -1.77
C ALA A 330 -13.86 -6.20 -2.19
N CYS A 331 -13.68 -7.39 -1.60
CA CYS A 331 -14.56 -8.54 -1.73
C CYS A 331 -14.54 -9.38 -0.46
N ARG A 332 -15.43 -10.36 -0.37
CA ARG A 332 -15.41 -11.36 0.70
C ARG A 332 -14.31 -12.40 0.43
N ALA A 333 -13.70 -12.92 1.49
CA ALA A 333 -12.67 -13.97 1.38
C ALA A 333 -13.21 -15.30 0.84
N ASP A 334 -14.52 -15.54 0.97
CA ASP A 334 -15.23 -16.71 0.46
C ASP A 334 -15.93 -16.48 -0.88
N ASP A 335 -15.75 -15.31 -1.51
CA ASP A 335 -16.29 -15.02 -2.84
C ASP A 335 -15.75 -16.05 -3.87
N PRO A 336 -16.60 -16.74 -4.62
CA PRO A 336 -16.17 -17.78 -5.57
C PRO A 336 -15.21 -17.27 -6.64
N ARG A 337 -15.41 -16.04 -7.12
CA ARG A 337 -14.53 -15.41 -8.12
C ARG A 337 -13.17 -15.04 -7.50
N TYR A 338 -13.16 -14.53 -6.27
CA TYR A 338 -11.92 -14.32 -5.54
C TYR A 338 -11.15 -15.63 -5.33
N LEU A 339 -11.84 -16.68 -4.91
CA LEU A 339 -11.20 -17.99 -4.70
C LEU A 339 -10.61 -18.57 -6.00
N ALA A 340 -11.30 -18.37 -7.14
CA ALA A 340 -10.78 -18.75 -8.45
C ALA A 340 -9.57 -17.90 -8.85
N THR A 341 -9.65 -16.59 -8.65
CA THR A 341 -8.55 -15.64 -8.90
C THR A 341 -7.35 -15.95 -8.02
N ARG A 342 -7.54 -16.18 -6.73
CA ARG A 342 -6.49 -16.53 -5.79
C ARG A 342 -5.76 -17.82 -6.16
N ARG A 343 -6.50 -18.87 -6.57
CA ARG A 343 -5.87 -20.11 -7.05
C ARG A 343 -4.98 -19.86 -8.27
N TRP A 344 -5.45 -19.04 -9.20
CA TRP A 344 -4.68 -18.68 -10.40
C TRP A 344 -3.47 -17.84 -10.05
N VAL A 345 -3.61 -16.81 -9.21
CA VAL A 345 -2.52 -15.93 -8.75
C VAL A 345 -1.39 -16.73 -8.07
N LEU A 346 -1.76 -17.76 -7.29
CA LEU A 346 -0.81 -18.62 -6.56
C LEU A 346 -0.41 -19.88 -7.37
N SER A 347 -0.72 -19.95 -8.66
CA SER A 347 -0.29 -21.02 -9.56
C SER A 347 0.92 -20.62 -10.39
N ALA A 348 1.49 -21.56 -11.14
CA ALA A 348 2.57 -21.31 -12.10
C ALA A 348 2.11 -20.49 -13.34
N ASP A 349 0.80 -20.29 -13.51
CA ASP A 349 0.25 -19.49 -14.61
C ASP A 349 0.39 -17.98 -14.35
N ASN A 350 0.62 -17.56 -13.10
CA ASN A 350 1.02 -16.19 -12.83
C ASN A 350 2.49 -16.00 -13.19
N PRO A 351 2.84 -15.17 -14.18
CA PRO A 351 4.21 -14.99 -14.65
C PRO A 351 5.14 -14.37 -13.61
N TRP A 352 4.55 -13.72 -12.58
CA TRP A 352 5.30 -13.10 -11.50
C TRP A 352 5.33 -13.95 -10.21
N ARG A 353 4.90 -15.20 -10.26
CA ARG A 353 5.11 -16.13 -9.18
C ARG A 353 6.38 -16.94 -9.40
N PHE A 354 7.30 -16.83 -8.47
CA PHE A 354 8.60 -17.49 -8.52
C PHE A 354 8.71 -18.55 -7.44
N SER A 355 9.48 -19.61 -7.75
CA SER A 355 9.81 -20.66 -6.81
C SER A 355 11.32 -20.90 -6.86
N GLY A 356 11.94 -20.99 -5.69
CA GLY A 356 13.36 -21.22 -5.52
C GLY A 356 13.68 -21.94 -4.21
N ALA A 357 14.96 -22.06 -3.91
CA ALA A 357 15.44 -22.76 -2.71
C ALA A 357 15.09 -22.03 -1.42
N ALA A 358 15.01 -20.69 -1.43
CA ALA A 358 14.72 -19.89 -0.25
C ALA A 358 13.21 -19.73 0.00
N ALA A 359 12.42 -19.48 -1.06
CA ALA A 359 10.99 -19.26 -0.93
C ALA A 359 10.23 -19.48 -2.25
N THR A 360 8.90 -19.54 -2.11
CA THR A 360 7.94 -19.45 -3.23
C THR A 360 6.96 -18.35 -2.97
N GLY A 361 6.86 -17.38 -3.88
CA GLY A 361 6.00 -16.19 -3.69
C GLY A 361 5.87 -15.35 -4.95
N ILE A 362 5.14 -14.26 -4.82
CA ILE A 362 4.87 -13.30 -5.90
C ILE A 362 5.94 -12.21 -5.86
N GLY A 363 6.42 -11.82 -7.03
CA GLY A 363 7.30 -10.70 -7.27
C GLY A 363 6.60 -9.56 -8.04
N SER A 364 7.41 -8.65 -8.56
CA SER A 364 6.94 -7.48 -9.30
C SER A 364 7.86 -7.18 -10.49
N PRO A 365 7.32 -6.68 -11.61
CA PRO A 365 8.13 -6.10 -12.69
C PRO A 365 9.13 -5.05 -12.18
N HIS A 366 8.76 -4.33 -11.16
CA HIS A 366 9.54 -3.26 -10.52
C HIS A 366 10.97 -3.69 -10.15
N THR A 367 11.10 -4.86 -9.53
CA THR A 367 12.42 -5.38 -9.12
C THR A 367 12.96 -6.47 -10.03
N GLY A 368 12.20 -6.83 -11.08
CA GLY A 368 12.59 -7.81 -12.08
C GLY A 368 12.31 -9.27 -11.68
N PRO A 369 12.64 -10.22 -12.57
CA PRO A 369 12.30 -11.62 -12.40
C PRO A 369 13.06 -12.26 -11.23
N ARG A 370 12.47 -13.34 -10.68
CA ARG A 370 12.98 -14.15 -9.56
C ARG A 370 13.12 -13.39 -8.23
N ARG A 371 12.57 -12.19 -8.11
CA ARG A 371 12.51 -11.39 -6.89
C ARG A 371 11.16 -11.59 -6.21
N ILE A 372 11.15 -12.21 -5.03
CA ILE A 372 9.96 -12.40 -4.20
C ILE A 372 9.87 -11.23 -3.22
N TRP A 373 8.66 -10.72 -3.00
CA TRP A 373 8.43 -9.61 -2.10
C TRP A 373 7.84 -10.08 -0.76
N PRO A 374 8.41 -9.66 0.38
CA PRO A 374 7.84 -9.90 1.71
C PRO A 374 6.39 -9.43 1.85
N ILE A 375 6.01 -8.31 1.21
CA ILE A 375 4.61 -7.83 1.18
C ILE A 375 3.67 -8.91 0.63
N ALA A 376 4.03 -9.56 -0.48
CA ALA A 376 3.19 -10.58 -1.09
C ALA A 376 3.08 -11.84 -0.21
N LEU A 377 4.17 -12.25 0.44
CA LEU A 377 4.16 -13.36 1.41
C LEU A 377 3.29 -13.03 2.62
N ALA A 378 3.42 -11.82 3.17
CA ALA A 378 2.59 -11.35 4.27
C ALA A 378 1.11 -11.30 3.87
N MET A 379 0.81 -10.78 2.68
CA MET A 379 -0.55 -10.71 2.16
C MET A 379 -1.15 -12.09 1.89
N GLN A 380 -0.36 -13.04 1.37
CA GLN A 380 -0.79 -14.44 1.22
C GLN A 380 -1.15 -15.05 2.58
N GLY A 381 -0.34 -14.82 3.62
CA GLY A 381 -0.61 -15.28 4.97
C GLY A 381 -1.83 -14.63 5.63
N LEU A 382 -2.01 -13.31 5.46
CA LEU A 382 -3.14 -12.55 5.98
C LEU A 382 -4.47 -12.94 5.33
N THR A 383 -4.45 -13.32 4.05
CA THR A 383 -5.62 -13.79 3.29
C THR A 383 -5.74 -15.31 3.23
N ALA A 384 -4.87 -16.06 3.94
CA ALA A 384 -4.90 -17.51 3.96
C ALA A 384 -6.20 -18.05 4.56
N SER A 385 -6.78 -19.06 3.91
CA SER A 385 -7.95 -19.76 4.39
C SER A 385 -7.64 -20.90 5.38
N THR A 386 -6.37 -21.29 5.49
CA THR A 386 -5.91 -22.36 6.38
C THR A 386 -4.73 -21.92 7.26
N ALA A 387 -4.67 -22.47 8.48
CA ALA A 387 -3.56 -22.28 9.40
C ALA A 387 -2.22 -22.76 8.80
N SER A 388 -2.23 -23.87 8.05
CA SER A 388 -1.00 -24.42 7.44
C SER A 388 -0.41 -23.48 6.39
N GLU A 389 -1.23 -22.85 5.56
CA GLU A 389 -0.76 -21.86 4.59
C GLU A 389 -0.19 -20.63 5.29
N ARG A 390 -0.89 -20.11 6.31
CA ARG A 390 -0.39 -18.97 7.10
C ARG A 390 0.96 -19.28 7.73
N LEU A 391 1.10 -20.44 8.34
CA LEU A 391 2.36 -20.88 8.95
C LEU A 391 3.48 -21.06 7.91
N ALA A 392 3.17 -21.53 6.70
CA ALA A 392 4.13 -21.61 5.61
C ALA A 392 4.66 -20.22 5.21
N CYS A 393 3.79 -19.20 5.09
CA CYS A 393 4.20 -17.83 4.82
C CYS A 393 5.10 -17.26 5.93
N VAL A 394 4.72 -17.49 7.21
CA VAL A 394 5.52 -17.06 8.36
C VAL A 394 6.92 -17.69 8.34
N ARG A 395 7.01 -19.00 8.06
CA ARG A 395 8.32 -19.69 7.98
C ARG A 395 9.19 -19.16 6.84
N MET A 396 8.61 -18.87 5.67
CA MET A 396 9.35 -18.27 4.57
C MET A 396 9.89 -16.88 4.95
N LEU A 397 9.07 -16.03 5.59
CA LEU A 397 9.52 -14.73 6.08
C LEU A 397 10.63 -14.83 7.12
N GLY A 398 10.51 -15.78 8.07
CA GLY A 398 11.56 -16.08 9.06
C GLY A 398 12.86 -16.58 8.46
N ALA A 399 12.84 -17.17 7.26
CA ALA A 399 14.02 -17.68 6.57
C ALA A 399 14.66 -16.67 5.60
N THR A 400 14.02 -15.54 5.30
CA THR A 400 14.41 -14.68 4.18
C THR A 400 14.78 -13.24 4.55
N HIS A 401 14.91 -12.92 5.83
CA HIS A 401 15.37 -11.61 6.31
C HIS A 401 16.90 -11.41 6.27
N ALA A 402 17.66 -12.34 5.72
CA ALA A 402 19.11 -12.28 5.51
C ALA A 402 19.96 -11.97 6.77
N GLY A 403 19.43 -12.22 7.97
CA GLY A 403 20.08 -11.91 9.25
C GLY A 403 19.79 -10.50 9.78
N SER A 404 19.13 -9.64 9.01
CA SER A 404 18.76 -8.28 9.43
C SER A 404 17.66 -8.23 10.49
N TYR A 405 16.76 -9.21 10.50
CA TYR A 405 15.49 -9.20 11.27
C TYR A 405 14.56 -8.03 10.89
N LEU A 406 14.64 -7.60 9.62
CA LEU A 406 13.71 -6.67 8.98
C LEU A 406 13.22 -7.25 7.66
N ALA A 407 12.09 -6.79 7.18
CA ALA A 407 11.60 -7.10 5.85
C ALA A 407 12.25 -6.18 4.81
N HIS A 408 12.79 -6.78 3.75
CA HIS A 408 13.30 -6.09 2.58
C HIS A 408 12.16 -5.71 1.62
N GLU A 409 12.45 -4.96 0.58
CA GLU A 409 11.51 -4.74 -0.52
C GLU A 409 11.31 -6.05 -1.30
N SER A 410 12.38 -6.63 -1.82
CA SER A 410 12.37 -7.94 -2.46
C SER A 410 13.66 -8.71 -2.20
N PHE A 411 13.61 -10.04 -2.39
CA PHE A 411 14.79 -10.91 -2.27
C PHE A 411 14.77 -11.96 -3.39
N ASP A 412 15.95 -12.49 -3.73
CA ASP A 412 16.08 -13.54 -4.74
C ASP A 412 15.49 -14.88 -4.24
N ALA A 413 14.74 -15.55 -5.08
CA ALA A 413 14.02 -16.78 -4.73
C ALA A 413 14.93 -17.93 -4.27
N ASP A 414 16.21 -17.93 -4.63
CA ASP A 414 17.18 -18.94 -4.24
C ASP A 414 18.14 -18.49 -3.12
N ASP A 415 18.50 -17.20 -3.08
CA ASP A 415 19.44 -16.63 -2.10
C ASP A 415 18.87 -15.37 -1.45
N PRO A 416 18.38 -15.43 -0.20
CA PRO A 416 17.77 -14.29 0.47
C PRO A 416 18.78 -13.18 0.81
N LYS A 417 20.10 -13.40 0.67
CA LYS A 417 21.13 -12.37 0.82
C LYS A 417 21.26 -11.45 -0.40
N VAL A 418 20.53 -11.75 -1.47
CA VAL A 418 20.45 -10.93 -2.68
C VAL A 418 19.09 -10.24 -2.68
N PHE A 419 19.01 -9.02 -2.17
CA PHE A 419 17.78 -8.28 -1.95
C PHE A 419 17.87 -6.84 -2.47
N THR A 420 16.71 -6.22 -2.67
CA THR A 420 16.55 -4.79 -2.90
C THR A 420 16.13 -4.13 -1.59
N ARG A 421 16.48 -2.87 -1.40
CA ARG A 421 16.20 -2.06 -0.22
C ARG A 421 16.27 -2.84 1.10
N PRO A 422 17.30 -2.62 1.92
CA PRO A 422 17.52 -3.38 3.14
C PRO A 422 16.42 -3.19 4.18
N TRP A 423 15.70 -2.06 4.10
CA TRP A 423 14.66 -1.65 5.03
C TRP A 423 13.49 -1.02 4.29
N PHE A 424 12.35 -1.69 4.29
CA PHE A 424 11.11 -1.21 3.70
C PHE A 424 10.00 -1.23 4.76
N ALA A 425 9.61 -0.04 5.24
CA ALA A 425 8.76 0.09 6.42
C ALA A 425 7.34 -0.47 6.20
N TRP A 426 6.75 -0.32 5.02
CA TRP A 426 5.48 -0.95 4.68
C TRP A 426 5.54 -2.47 4.80
N ALA A 427 6.58 -3.10 4.26
CA ALA A 427 6.76 -4.55 4.37
C ALA A 427 6.88 -4.99 5.84
N ASN A 428 7.63 -4.22 6.67
CA ASN A 428 7.73 -4.50 8.10
C ASN A 428 6.37 -4.46 8.80
N SER A 429 5.53 -3.46 8.53
CA SER A 429 4.20 -3.36 9.13
C SER A 429 3.32 -4.57 8.81
N LEU A 430 3.29 -5.04 7.56
CA LEU A 430 2.52 -6.22 7.16
C LEU A 430 3.09 -7.53 7.73
N VAL A 431 4.41 -7.67 7.77
CA VAL A 431 5.06 -8.84 8.39
C VAL A 431 4.77 -8.89 9.88
N GLY A 432 4.88 -7.76 10.57
CA GLY A 432 4.52 -7.65 11.98
C GLY A 432 3.05 -8.01 12.26
N GLU A 433 2.12 -7.53 11.44
CA GLU A 433 0.68 -7.86 11.53
C GLU A 433 0.43 -9.36 11.34
N LEU A 434 1.07 -9.98 10.33
CA LEU A 434 0.95 -11.42 10.10
C LEU A 434 1.49 -12.25 11.26
N LEU A 435 2.68 -11.90 11.77
CA LEU A 435 3.32 -12.61 12.89
C LEU A 435 2.49 -12.47 14.18
N GLU A 436 1.97 -11.28 14.48
CA GLU A 436 1.06 -11.08 15.61
C GLU A 436 -0.18 -11.97 15.49
N ARG A 437 -0.82 -11.96 14.33
CA ARG A 437 -2.00 -12.78 14.07
C ARG A 437 -1.71 -14.27 14.25
N ALA A 438 -0.62 -14.76 13.67
CA ALA A 438 -0.24 -16.16 13.81
C ALA A 438 0.08 -16.56 15.26
N ALA A 439 0.72 -15.67 16.02
CA ALA A 439 1.01 -15.89 17.44
C ALA A 439 -0.28 -15.94 18.27
N LEU A 440 -1.22 -15.00 18.04
CA LEU A 440 -2.50 -14.94 18.76
C LEU A 440 -3.43 -16.13 18.43
N GLU A 441 -3.29 -16.71 17.25
CA GLU A 441 -3.98 -17.94 16.83
C GLU A 441 -3.31 -19.22 17.39
N GLY A 442 -2.19 -19.11 18.14
CA GLY A 442 -1.45 -20.24 18.71
C GLY A 442 -0.66 -21.08 17.69
N LEU A 443 -0.33 -20.49 16.54
CA LEU A 443 0.40 -21.19 15.47
C LEU A 443 1.92 -21.20 15.67
N LEU A 444 2.45 -20.40 16.60
CA LEU A 444 3.89 -20.17 16.81
C LEU A 444 4.40 -20.63 18.18
N GLU A 445 3.58 -21.32 18.94
CA GLU A 445 3.92 -21.91 20.26
C GLU A 445 4.90 -23.09 20.15
#